data_9998274f32da5353f28d18be2138c715
#
_entry.id   9998274f32da5353f28d18be2138c715
#
_cell.length_a   1.000
_cell.length_b   1.000
_cell.length_c   1.000
_cell.angle_alpha   90.00
_cell.angle_beta   90.00
_cell.angle_gamma   90.00
#
_symmetry.space_group_name_H-M   'P 1'
#
loop_
_entity.id
_entity.type
_entity.pdbx_description
1 polymer ?
#
loop_
_entity_poly.entity_id
_entity_poly.type
_entity_poly.pdbx_seq_one_letter_code
_entity_poly.pdbx_strand_id
1 'polypeptide(L)'
;MLVFGGNDGAVKFPTDIQIPEPHYSRLLLRDFMIAYHPFYPGDDGSPLKKDIDETDRLELAYGQNTFSLDVASINYDYPSNILYSWKIDGYHKEWSRPSQDNRILVRNLPPGSYTLQIRAISNEEKYKTYETRNIQIVITPPVWASLWAMVGYAILLVLVMIIIFRIIMLQKQKKVSDEKTRFFINTAHDIRTPLTLIKAPLEEVIENRMVTEQALPHMNMALKNVNTLLQLTTNLINFERI
;
A
#
# COMPACT_ATOMS: atom_id res chain seq x y z
N MET A 1 59.47 -24.26 39.08
CA MET A 1 59.13 -25.67 39.18
C MET A 1 58.26 -25.89 40.40
N LEU A 2 57.02 -26.29 40.26
CA LEU A 2 56.05 -26.58 41.31
C LEU A 2 55.98 -28.09 41.55
N VAL A 3 55.98 -28.50 42.79
CA VAL A 3 55.91 -29.92 43.19
C VAL A 3 54.71 -30.10 44.11
N PHE A 4 53.75 -30.94 43.74
CA PHE A 4 52.65 -31.32 44.58
C PHE A 4 52.85 -32.77 45.05
N GLY A 5 52.90 -32.96 46.37
CA GLY A 5 53.00 -34.27 46.99
C GLY A 5 51.62 -34.82 47.38
N GLY A 6 51.32 -36.08 47.05
CA GLY A 6 50.16 -36.82 47.53
C GLY A 6 50.58 -38.16 48.20
N ASN A 7 49.62 -38.92 48.71
CA ASN A 7 49.91 -40.19 49.40
C ASN A 7 50.55 -41.25 48.47
N ASP A 8 50.38 -41.12 47.15
CA ASP A 8 50.84 -42.10 46.16
C ASP A 8 52.03 -41.58 45.32
N GLY A 9 52.65 -40.44 45.74
CA GLY A 9 53.77 -39.91 45.00
C GLY A 9 53.74 -38.35 44.88
N ALA A 10 54.70 -37.80 44.16
CA ALA A 10 54.80 -36.35 43.90
C ALA A 10 54.69 -36.08 42.38
N VAL A 11 53.87 -35.13 42.01
CA VAL A 11 53.75 -34.64 40.62
C VAL A 11 54.49 -33.32 40.49
N LYS A 12 55.32 -33.25 39.50
CA LYS A 12 56.25 -32.15 39.21
C LYS A 12 55.81 -31.36 37.99
N PHE A 13 55.51 -30.09 38.14
CA PHE A 13 55.13 -29.20 37.05
C PHE A 13 56.24 -28.19 36.77
N PRO A 14 56.56 -27.92 35.50
CA PRO A 14 57.37 -26.75 35.16
C PRO A 14 56.62 -25.48 35.56
N THR A 15 57.33 -24.46 36.07
CA THR A 15 56.71 -23.14 36.40
C THR A 15 56.32 -22.34 35.15
N ASP A 16 56.79 -22.78 34.02
CA ASP A 16 56.55 -22.17 32.72
C ASP A 16 55.57 -23.04 31.89
N ILE A 17 54.40 -23.29 32.48
CA ILE A 17 53.31 -23.92 31.73
C ILE A 17 52.73 -22.80 30.86
N GLN A 18 53.08 -22.82 29.58
CA GLN A 18 52.31 -22.10 28.59
C GLN A 18 50.96 -22.76 28.48
N ILE A 19 49.94 -22.13 29.03
CA ILE A 19 48.56 -22.54 28.79
C ILE A 19 48.35 -22.33 27.30
N PRO A 20 48.10 -23.38 26.47
CA PRO A 20 47.85 -23.18 25.05
C PRO A 20 46.72 -22.19 24.87
N GLU A 21 46.86 -21.26 23.95
CA GLU A 21 45.76 -20.35 23.60
C GLU A 21 44.54 -21.24 23.25
N PRO A 22 43.38 -20.91 23.79
CA PRO A 22 42.20 -21.76 23.53
C PRO A 22 41.96 -21.82 22.03
N HIS A 23 41.86 -23.06 21.52
CA HIS A 23 41.50 -23.30 20.12
C HIS A 23 40.04 -22.99 19.95
N TYR A 24 39.74 -21.89 19.31
CA TYR A 24 38.36 -21.43 19.10
C TYR A 24 37.71 -22.25 18.01
N SER A 25 36.62 -22.86 18.35
CA SER A 25 35.80 -23.60 17.43
C SER A 25 34.86 -22.63 16.68
N ARG A 26 34.57 -22.99 15.45
CA ARG A 26 33.66 -22.29 14.56
C ARG A 26 32.30 -22.01 15.21
N LEU A 27 31.80 -20.79 15.08
CA LEU A 27 30.47 -20.40 15.47
C LEU A 27 29.46 -21.00 14.49
N LEU A 28 28.71 -21.99 14.97
CA LEU A 28 27.72 -22.72 14.19
C LEU A 28 26.35 -22.09 14.33
N LEU A 29 25.60 -22.13 13.25
CA LEU A 29 24.20 -21.74 13.22
C LEU A 29 23.35 -23.00 13.23
N ARG A 30 22.33 -22.99 14.09
CA ARG A 30 21.41 -24.12 14.26
C ARG A 30 19.97 -23.62 14.23
N ASP A 31 19.04 -24.54 14.08
CA ASP A 31 17.60 -24.38 14.29
C ASP A 31 17.03 -23.02 13.84
N PHE A 32 16.88 -22.88 12.53
CA PHE A 32 16.20 -21.71 11.97
C PHE A 32 14.68 -21.87 12.10
N MET A 33 14.02 -20.86 12.70
CA MET A 33 12.57 -20.87 12.93
C MET A 33 11.94 -19.59 12.41
N ILE A 34 10.79 -19.71 11.77
CA ILE A 34 9.93 -18.58 11.39
C ILE A 34 8.66 -18.68 12.23
N ALA A 35 8.30 -17.60 12.93
CA ALA A 35 7.14 -17.55 13.82
C ALA A 35 7.04 -18.78 14.75
N TYR A 36 8.18 -19.19 15.33
CA TYR A 36 8.34 -20.35 16.24
C TYR A 36 8.18 -21.74 15.61
N HIS A 37 8.06 -21.84 14.29
CA HIS A 37 8.08 -23.12 13.58
C HIS A 37 9.46 -23.35 12.95
N PRO A 38 10.09 -24.51 13.16
CA PRO A 38 11.37 -24.85 12.55
C PRO A 38 11.19 -25.04 11.04
N PHE A 39 12.19 -24.63 10.27
CA PHE A 39 12.27 -24.81 8.83
C PHE A 39 13.61 -25.43 8.46
N TYR A 40 13.54 -26.45 7.60
CA TYR A 40 14.71 -27.14 7.07
C TYR A 40 14.80 -26.98 5.55
N PRO A 41 15.97 -27.23 4.96
CA PRO A 41 16.10 -27.23 3.51
C PRO A 41 15.16 -28.26 2.86
N GLY A 42 14.37 -27.81 1.89
CA GLY A 42 13.42 -28.67 1.17
C GLY A 42 11.99 -28.69 1.74
N ASP A 43 11.74 -28.10 2.91
CA ASP A 43 10.37 -27.93 3.42
C ASP A 43 9.57 -26.98 2.52
N ASP A 44 8.27 -27.21 2.45
CA ASP A 44 7.37 -26.33 1.69
C ASP A 44 7.33 -24.92 2.29
N GLY A 45 7.64 -23.92 1.48
CA GLY A 45 7.74 -22.53 1.94
C GLY A 45 9.02 -22.18 2.71
N SER A 46 10.00 -23.10 2.79
CA SER A 46 11.29 -22.81 3.42
C SER A 46 12.11 -21.83 2.58
N PRO A 47 12.67 -20.78 3.22
CA PRO A 47 13.63 -19.90 2.55
C PRO A 47 15.02 -20.52 2.45
N LEU A 48 15.26 -21.66 3.09
CA LEU A 48 16.57 -22.32 3.14
C LEU A 48 16.75 -23.22 1.93
N LYS A 49 17.78 -22.92 1.12
CA LYS A 49 18.23 -23.78 0.01
C LYS A 49 19.26 -24.82 0.45
N LYS A 50 19.96 -24.52 1.53
CA LYS A 50 20.98 -25.35 2.19
C LYS A 50 20.79 -25.24 3.69
N ASP A 51 21.56 -26.03 4.43
CA ASP A 51 21.60 -25.88 5.90
C ASP A 51 21.92 -24.44 6.29
N ILE A 52 21.32 -23.97 7.38
CA ILE A 52 21.51 -22.60 7.84
C ILE A 52 22.97 -22.26 8.12
N ASP A 53 23.75 -23.24 8.57
CA ASP A 53 25.18 -23.06 8.82
C ASP A 53 25.99 -22.85 7.54
N GLU A 54 25.54 -23.37 6.40
CA GLU A 54 26.15 -23.15 5.08
C GLU A 54 25.59 -21.94 4.32
N THR A 55 24.61 -21.26 4.92
CA THR A 55 23.89 -20.16 4.26
C THR A 55 24.52 -18.83 4.65
N ASP A 56 25.10 -18.13 3.65
CA ASP A 56 25.62 -16.77 3.84
C ASP A 56 24.56 -15.69 3.56
N ARG A 57 23.51 -16.04 2.78
CA ARG A 57 22.44 -15.12 2.40
C ARG A 57 21.07 -15.77 2.56
N LEU A 58 20.25 -15.16 3.39
CA LEU A 58 18.90 -15.60 3.71
C LEU A 58 17.89 -14.64 3.07
N GLU A 59 17.07 -15.14 2.15
CA GLU A 59 16.02 -14.38 1.49
C GLU A 59 14.67 -14.73 2.09
N LEU A 60 14.04 -13.76 2.75
CA LEU A 60 12.78 -13.91 3.45
C LEU A 60 11.66 -13.17 2.73
N ALA A 61 10.49 -13.79 2.64
CA ALA A 61 9.29 -13.11 2.21
C ALA A 61 8.81 -12.09 3.27
N TYR A 62 8.00 -11.12 2.86
CA TYR A 62 7.44 -10.11 3.77
C TYR A 62 6.77 -10.69 5.02
N GLY A 63 6.05 -11.81 4.87
CA GLY A 63 5.40 -12.51 5.99
C GLY A 63 6.35 -13.30 6.90
N GLN A 64 7.63 -13.46 6.52
CA GLN A 64 8.64 -14.21 7.25
C GLN A 64 9.60 -13.30 8.04
N ASN A 65 9.20 -12.07 8.31
CA ASN A 65 10.01 -11.02 8.93
C ASN A 65 10.23 -11.17 10.44
N THR A 66 9.66 -12.21 11.04
CA THR A 66 9.87 -12.60 12.45
C THR A 66 10.45 -13.99 12.48
N PHE A 67 11.71 -14.10 12.85
CA PHE A 67 12.45 -15.35 12.84
C PHE A 67 13.37 -15.46 14.04
N SER A 68 13.77 -16.66 14.36
CA SER A 68 14.81 -16.94 15.35
C SER A 68 15.85 -17.90 14.81
N LEU A 69 17.04 -17.79 15.36
CA LEU A 69 18.21 -18.53 14.97
C LEU A 69 18.96 -18.95 16.24
N ASP A 70 19.22 -20.22 16.40
CA ASP A 70 20.02 -20.71 17.50
C ASP A 70 21.51 -20.75 17.07
N VAL A 71 22.37 -20.32 17.98
CA VAL A 71 23.81 -20.18 17.76
C VAL A 71 24.54 -21.14 18.72
N ALA A 72 25.54 -21.82 18.24
CA ALA A 72 26.40 -22.64 19.09
C ALA A 72 27.88 -22.37 18.78
N SER A 73 28.66 -22.11 19.79
CA SER A 73 30.12 -22.14 19.72
C SER A 73 30.62 -23.35 20.49
N ILE A 74 31.36 -24.21 19.80
CA ILE A 74 31.91 -25.41 20.42
C ILE A 74 33.26 -25.04 21.01
N ASN A 75 33.32 -24.88 22.31
CA ASN A 75 34.57 -24.73 23.04
C ASN A 75 34.68 -25.91 24.01
N TYR A 76 35.69 -26.75 23.81
CA TYR A 76 35.91 -27.93 24.61
C TYR A 76 36.59 -27.61 25.95
N ASP A 77 37.30 -26.47 26.05
CA ASP A 77 38.04 -26.10 27.23
C ASP A 77 37.13 -25.48 28.31
N TYR A 78 36.19 -24.58 27.92
CA TYR A 78 35.31 -23.87 28.85
C TYR A 78 33.91 -23.65 28.25
N PRO A 79 33.09 -24.71 28.13
CA PRO A 79 31.80 -24.62 27.44
C PRO A 79 30.76 -23.73 28.16
N SER A 80 30.91 -23.52 29.46
CA SER A 80 29.97 -22.76 30.31
C SER A 80 30.18 -21.24 30.30
N ASN A 81 31.28 -20.74 29.75
CA ASN A 81 31.67 -19.32 29.85
C ASN A 81 31.55 -18.52 28.55
N ILE A 82 30.77 -19.03 27.60
CA ILE A 82 30.56 -18.35 26.32
C ILE A 82 29.32 -17.47 26.42
N LEU A 83 29.49 -16.19 26.05
CA LEU A 83 28.42 -15.22 25.90
C LEU A 83 28.25 -14.90 24.41
N TYR A 84 27.00 -14.76 23.98
CA TYR A 84 26.65 -14.36 22.62
C TYR A 84 26.19 -12.93 22.60
N SER A 85 26.61 -12.21 21.57
CA SER A 85 26.15 -10.86 21.30
C SER A 85 25.96 -10.70 19.79
N TRP A 86 24.92 -10.02 19.39
CA TRP A 86 24.56 -9.88 17.98
C TRP A 86 24.09 -8.47 17.66
N LYS A 87 24.17 -8.10 16.39
CA LYS A 87 23.76 -6.81 15.86
C LYS A 87 23.23 -7.01 14.45
N ILE A 88 22.16 -6.32 14.08
CA ILE A 88 21.70 -6.21 12.71
C ILE A 88 22.15 -4.86 12.17
N ASP A 89 23.12 -4.89 11.28
CA ASP A 89 23.63 -3.69 10.63
C ASP A 89 22.58 -3.10 9.69
N GLY A 90 22.36 -1.78 9.77
CA GLY A 90 21.25 -1.12 9.10
C GLY A 90 19.94 -1.03 9.92
N TYR A 91 19.85 -1.73 11.06
CA TYR A 91 18.67 -1.70 11.93
C TYR A 91 19.01 -1.35 13.38
N HIS A 92 20.02 -2.00 13.98
CA HIS A 92 20.49 -1.71 15.33
C HIS A 92 21.70 -0.79 15.30
N LYS A 93 21.73 0.21 16.18
CA LYS A 93 22.90 1.10 16.36
C LYS A 93 24.02 0.43 17.14
N GLU A 94 23.67 -0.40 18.11
CA GLU A 94 24.59 -1.01 19.07
C GLU A 94 24.43 -2.55 19.08
N TRP A 95 25.46 -3.20 19.60
CA TRP A 95 25.43 -4.63 19.86
C TRP A 95 24.45 -4.97 20.98
N SER A 96 23.81 -6.12 20.90
CA SER A 96 23.03 -6.66 22.00
C SER A 96 23.91 -6.87 23.24
N ARG A 97 23.30 -6.81 24.41
CA ARG A 97 24.04 -7.13 25.64
C ARG A 97 24.49 -8.61 25.57
N PRO A 98 25.77 -8.90 25.91
CA PRO A 98 26.23 -10.26 25.97
C PRO A 98 25.37 -11.11 26.92
N SER A 99 24.93 -12.28 26.44
CA SER A 99 24.06 -13.21 27.18
C SER A 99 24.49 -14.64 26.94
N GLN A 100 24.20 -15.52 27.90
CA GLN A 100 24.33 -16.96 27.70
C GLN A 100 23.19 -17.57 26.85
N ASP A 101 22.14 -16.76 26.58
CA ASP A 101 21.09 -17.17 25.67
C ASP A 101 21.67 -17.28 24.26
N ASN A 102 21.59 -18.46 23.71
CA ASN A 102 22.09 -18.81 22.41
C ASN A 102 21.05 -18.56 21.29
N ARG A 103 19.84 -18.11 21.65
CA ARG A 103 18.76 -17.82 20.71
C ARG A 103 18.71 -16.35 20.33
N ILE A 104 18.92 -16.08 19.06
CA ILE A 104 18.73 -14.77 18.45
C ILE A 104 17.30 -14.68 17.96
N LEU A 105 16.51 -13.77 18.51
CA LEU A 105 15.12 -13.53 18.10
C LEU A 105 15.00 -12.16 17.45
N VAL A 106 14.65 -12.16 16.17
CA VAL A 106 14.39 -10.97 15.38
C VAL A 106 12.89 -10.86 15.13
N ARG A 107 12.31 -9.71 15.47
CA ARG A 107 10.86 -9.48 15.35
C ARG A 107 10.59 -8.32 14.39
N ASN A 108 9.67 -8.58 13.47
CA ASN A 108 9.09 -7.57 12.58
C ASN A 108 10.16 -6.68 11.88
N LEU A 109 11.17 -7.32 11.29
CA LEU A 109 12.22 -6.62 10.55
C LEU A 109 11.61 -6.04 9.26
N PRO A 110 11.74 -4.71 8.99
CA PRO A 110 11.19 -4.10 7.79
C PRO A 110 11.79 -4.67 6.50
N PRO A 111 11.11 -4.53 5.34
CA PRO A 111 11.69 -4.87 4.04
C PRO A 111 12.99 -4.11 3.80
N GLY A 112 14.01 -4.83 3.34
CA GLY A 112 15.33 -4.26 3.10
C GLY A 112 16.42 -5.32 3.08
N SER A 113 17.68 -4.86 2.97
CA SER A 113 18.87 -5.70 3.02
C SER A 113 19.67 -5.35 4.27
N TYR A 114 19.96 -6.35 5.06
CA TYR A 114 20.62 -6.23 6.36
C TYR A 114 21.76 -7.22 6.48
N THR A 115 22.69 -6.96 7.39
CA THR A 115 23.72 -7.93 7.77
C THR A 115 23.58 -8.24 9.26
N LEU A 116 23.21 -9.47 9.57
CA LEU A 116 23.23 -9.98 10.94
C LEU A 116 24.69 -10.36 11.29
N GLN A 117 25.23 -9.68 12.26
CA GLN A 117 26.57 -9.92 12.82
C GLN A 117 26.39 -10.59 14.16
N ILE A 118 27.04 -11.73 14.34
CA ILE A 118 26.98 -12.54 15.56
C ILE A 118 28.40 -12.74 16.05
N ARG A 119 28.63 -12.59 17.36
CA ARG A 119 29.92 -12.83 17.97
C ARG A 119 29.81 -13.66 19.23
N ALA A 120 30.74 -14.57 19.42
CA ALA A 120 30.95 -15.29 20.66
C ALA A 120 32.04 -14.55 21.47
N ILE A 121 31.81 -14.40 22.75
CA ILE A 121 32.65 -13.62 23.67
C ILE A 121 32.96 -14.44 24.89
N SER A 122 34.21 -14.42 25.40
CA SER A 122 34.56 -15.01 26.69
C SER A 122 34.12 -14.12 27.85
N ASN A 123 33.53 -14.75 28.87
CA ASN A 123 33.21 -14.07 30.11
C ASN A 123 34.44 -13.84 30.99
N GLU A 124 35.49 -14.68 30.89
CA GLU A 124 36.68 -14.63 31.75
C GLU A 124 37.71 -13.60 31.32
N GLU A 125 37.83 -13.35 29.99
CA GLU A 125 38.82 -12.42 29.46
C GLU A 125 38.23 -11.04 29.14
N LYS A 126 37.35 -10.53 29.98
CA LYS A 126 36.82 -9.17 29.88
C LYS A 126 36.32 -8.83 28.46
N TYR A 127 35.48 -9.74 27.91
CA TYR A 127 34.83 -9.60 26.60
C TYR A 127 35.76 -9.75 25.37
N LYS A 128 36.78 -10.57 25.43
CA LYS A 128 37.56 -10.92 24.24
C LYS A 128 36.67 -11.64 23.26
N THR A 129 36.52 -11.09 22.06
CA THR A 129 35.74 -11.73 20.98
C THR A 129 36.52 -12.89 20.40
N TYR A 130 35.90 -14.07 20.40
CA TYR A 130 36.52 -15.27 19.84
C TYR A 130 36.27 -15.39 18.35
N GLU A 131 35.02 -15.27 17.94
CA GLU A 131 34.65 -15.43 16.55
C GLU A 131 33.46 -14.53 16.18
N THR A 132 33.43 -14.09 14.94
CA THR A 132 32.33 -13.30 14.37
C THR A 132 31.82 -13.97 13.13
N ARG A 133 30.50 -14.13 13.02
CA ARG A 133 29.82 -14.62 11.84
C ARG A 133 28.88 -13.59 11.31
N ASN A 134 28.86 -13.42 9.98
CA ASN A 134 27.98 -12.51 9.28
C ASN A 134 27.06 -13.27 8.36
N ILE A 135 25.76 -12.87 8.34
CA ILE A 135 24.76 -13.43 7.43
C ILE A 135 24.02 -12.24 6.81
N GLN A 136 23.90 -12.28 5.50
CA GLN A 136 23.06 -11.31 4.78
C GLN A 136 21.59 -11.74 4.88
N ILE A 137 20.73 -10.83 5.30
CA ILE A 137 19.28 -11.04 5.39
C ILE A 137 18.61 -10.05 4.44
N VAL A 138 17.84 -10.58 3.50
CA VAL A 138 17.07 -9.77 2.56
C VAL A 138 15.59 -10.05 2.75
N ILE A 139 14.83 -9.03 3.15
CA ILE A 139 13.37 -9.14 3.27
C ILE A 139 12.73 -8.47 2.07
N THR A 140 12.00 -9.25 1.29
CA THR A 140 11.33 -8.74 0.09
C THR A 140 10.13 -7.88 0.46
N PRO A 141 9.90 -6.76 -0.24
CA PRO A 141 8.71 -5.95 -0.01
C PRO A 141 7.44 -6.70 -0.39
N PRO A 142 6.29 -6.37 0.22
CA PRO A 142 5.02 -7.01 -0.12
C PRO A 142 4.62 -6.67 -1.56
N VAL A 143 3.87 -7.58 -2.20
CA VAL A 143 3.47 -7.46 -3.63
C VAL A 143 2.72 -6.15 -3.91
N TRP A 144 1.91 -5.69 -2.97
CA TRP A 144 1.13 -4.45 -3.09
C TRP A 144 1.97 -3.17 -3.00
N ALA A 145 3.21 -3.24 -2.49
CA ALA A 145 4.16 -2.14 -2.46
C ALA A 145 5.20 -2.21 -3.60
N SER A 146 5.01 -3.12 -4.56
CA SER A 146 5.89 -3.23 -5.71
C SER A 146 5.70 -2.04 -6.67
N LEU A 147 6.72 -1.74 -7.47
CA LEU A 147 6.64 -0.71 -8.51
C LEU A 147 5.45 -0.91 -9.46
N TRP A 148 5.16 -2.16 -9.83
CA TRP A 148 4.03 -2.51 -10.68
C TRP A 148 2.68 -2.22 -10.04
N ALA A 149 2.54 -2.48 -8.73
CA ALA A 149 1.34 -2.12 -7.98
C ALA A 149 1.14 -0.60 -7.92
N MET A 150 2.21 0.17 -7.71
CA MET A 150 2.15 1.64 -7.70
C MET A 150 1.71 2.20 -9.06
N VAL A 151 2.23 1.64 -10.16
CA VAL A 151 1.79 2.00 -11.52
C VAL A 151 0.31 1.65 -11.72
N GLY A 152 -0.13 0.47 -11.26
CA GLY A 152 -1.54 0.07 -11.28
C GLY A 152 -2.45 1.04 -10.54
N TYR A 153 -2.06 1.48 -9.35
CA TYR A 153 -2.81 2.48 -8.57
C TYR A 153 -2.87 3.84 -9.28
N ALA A 154 -1.76 4.28 -9.90
CA ALA A 154 -1.75 5.52 -10.66
C ALA A 154 -2.72 5.47 -11.85
N ILE A 155 -2.73 4.37 -12.61
CA ILE A 155 -3.67 4.15 -13.72
C ILE A 155 -5.11 4.15 -13.21
N LEU A 156 -5.40 3.43 -12.12
CA LEU A 156 -6.73 3.39 -11.52
C LEU A 156 -7.21 4.80 -11.12
N LEU A 157 -6.34 5.60 -10.50
CA LEU A 157 -6.65 6.98 -10.10
C LEU A 157 -7.01 7.83 -11.32
N VAL A 158 -6.23 7.75 -12.41
CA VAL A 158 -6.51 8.46 -13.65
C VAL A 158 -7.86 8.05 -14.25
N LEU A 159 -8.18 6.75 -14.29
CA LEU A 159 -9.46 6.25 -14.76
C LEU A 159 -10.64 6.80 -13.95
N VAL A 160 -10.53 6.77 -12.63
CA VAL A 160 -11.54 7.33 -11.72
C VAL A 160 -11.74 8.82 -12.00
N MET A 161 -10.66 9.59 -12.19
CA MET A 161 -10.72 11.00 -12.48
C MET A 161 -11.43 11.28 -13.84
N ILE A 162 -11.14 10.46 -14.87
CA ILE A 162 -11.81 10.56 -16.19
C ILE A 162 -13.31 10.29 -16.05
N ILE A 163 -13.69 9.25 -15.29
CA ILE A 163 -15.10 8.92 -15.06
C ILE A 163 -15.83 10.06 -14.34
N ILE A 164 -15.25 10.60 -13.28
CA ILE A 164 -15.83 11.75 -12.57
C ILE A 164 -15.99 12.96 -13.49
N PHE A 165 -14.95 13.27 -14.27
CA PHE A 165 -15.01 14.35 -15.24
C PHE A 165 -16.13 14.16 -16.28
N ARG A 166 -16.28 12.94 -16.82
CA ARG A 166 -17.37 12.57 -17.73
C ARG A 166 -18.74 12.78 -17.11
N ILE A 167 -18.93 12.33 -15.86
CA ILE A 167 -20.22 12.50 -15.15
C ILE A 167 -20.55 13.98 -14.97
N ILE A 168 -19.58 14.82 -14.56
CA ILE A 168 -19.78 16.26 -14.38
C ILE A 168 -20.14 16.94 -15.71
N MET A 169 -19.45 16.57 -16.80
CA MET A 169 -19.74 17.14 -18.13
C MET A 169 -21.14 16.76 -18.62
N LEU A 170 -21.55 15.50 -18.44
CA LEU A 170 -22.90 15.04 -18.82
C LEU A 170 -23.98 15.76 -18.00
N GLN A 171 -23.76 15.95 -16.71
CA GLN A 171 -24.70 16.70 -15.86
C GLN A 171 -24.82 18.17 -16.28
N LYS A 172 -23.69 18.83 -16.62
CA LYS A 172 -23.72 20.20 -17.13
C LYS A 172 -24.48 20.33 -18.45
N GLN A 173 -24.23 19.40 -19.39
CA GLN A 173 -24.95 19.41 -20.68
C GLN A 173 -26.45 19.23 -20.48
N LYS A 174 -26.86 18.29 -19.63
CA LYS A 174 -28.27 18.04 -19.30
C LYS A 174 -28.91 19.30 -18.69
N LYS A 175 -28.24 19.94 -17.72
CA LYS A 175 -28.75 21.16 -17.08
C LYS A 175 -28.97 22.30 -18.07
N VAL A 176 -28.01 22.52 -18.99
CA VAL A 176 -28.14 23.56 -20.03
C VAL A 176 -29.29 23.24 -20.99
N SER A 177 -29.48 21.99 -21.37
CA SER A 177 -30.61 21.54 -22.19
C SER A 177 -31.95 21.81 -21.49
N ASP A 178 -32.08 21.39 -20.23
CA ASP A 178 -33.29 21.56 -19.42
C ASP A 178 -33.63 23.04 -19.22
N GLU A 179 -32.64 23.91 -19.00
CA GLU A 179 -32.83 25.38 -18.89
C GLU A 179 -33.33 25.96 -20.20
N LYS A 180 -32.79 25.58 -21.36
CA LYS A 180 -33.27 26.01 -22.66
C LYS A 180 -34.72 25.59 -22.89
N THR A 181 -35.04 24.34 -22.65
CA THR A 181 -36.42 23.80 -22.79
C THR A 181 -37.41 24.58 -21.90
N ARG A 182 -37.09 24.83 -20.65
CA ARG A 182 -37.93 25.64 -19.76
C ARG A 182 -38.11 27.07 -20.25
N PHE A 183 -37.06 27.70 -20.74
CA PHE A 183 -37.13 29.03 -21.29
C PHE A 183 -38.11 29.10 -22.49
N PHE A 184 -38.04 28.15 -23.42
CA PHE A 184 -38.93 28.11 -24.60
C PHE A 184 -40.39 27.85 -24.17
N ILE A 185 -40.65 26.91 -23.24
CA ILE A 185 -42.01 26.64 -22.77
C ILE A 185 -42.61 27.86 -22.08
N ASN A 186 -41.87 28.52 -21.19
CA ASN A 186 -42.35 29.73 -20.51
C ASN A 186 -42.61 30.88 -21.50
N THR A 187 -41.67 31.12 -22.41
CA THR A 187 -41.82 32.16 -23.43
C THR A 187 -43.04 31.91 -24.35
N ALA A 188 -43.26 30.65 -24.74
CA ALA A 188 -44.43 30.29 -25.54
C ALA A 188 -45.75 30.52 -24.78
N HIS A 189 -45.79 30.19 -23.48
CA HIS A 189 -46.94 30.46 -22.61
C HIS A 189 -47.20 31.96 -22.46
N ASP A 190 -46.16 32.75 -22.24
CA ASP A 190 -46.23 34.22 -22.06
C ASP A 190 -46.67 34.95 -23.34
N ILE A 191 -46.36 34.38 -24.50
CA ILE A 191 -46.85 34.90 -25.78
C ILE A 191 -48.30 34.48 -26.07
N ARG A 192 -48.69 33.25 -25.67
CA ARG A 192 -50.07 32.75 -25.92
C ARG A 192 -51.11 33.61 -25.23
N THR A 193 -50.87 34.00 -23.98
CA THR A 193 -51.82 34.78 -23.17
C THR A 193 -52.23 36.09 -23.82
N PRO A 194 -51.33 37.05 -24.23
CA PRO A 194 -51.73 38.27 -24.90
C PRO A 194 -52.32 38.00 -26.29
N LEU A 195 -51.89 36.95 -27.01
CA LEU A 195 -52.47 36.62 -28.29
C LEU A 195 -53.96 36.21 -28.16
N THR A 196 -54.28 35.40 -27.11
CA THR A 196 -55.67 35.01 -26.80
C THR A 196 -56.52 36.20 -26.44
N LEU A 197 -55.97 37.14 -25.66
CA LEU A 197 -56.66 38.40 -25.28
C LEU A 197 -56.90 39.33 -26.49
N ILE A 198 -56.09 39.27 -27.56
CA ILE A 198 -56.29 40.02 -28.80
C ILE A 198 -57.28 39.24 -29.70
N LYS A 199 -57.24 37.91 -29.71
CA LYS A 199 -58.08 37.10 -30.54
C LYS A 199 -59.57 37.23 -30.23
N ALA A 200 -59.92 37.11 -28.93
CA ALA A 200 -61.29 37.15 -28.44
C ALA A 200 -62.06 38.43 -28.89
N PRO A 201 -61.57 39.67 -28.63
CA PRO A 201 -62.28 40.87 -29.12
C PRO A 201 -62.28 40.98 -30.64
N LEU A 202 -61.29 40.51 -31.38
CA LEU A 202 -61.28 40.48 -32.84
C LEU A 202 -62.41 39.56 -33.39
N GLU A 203 -62.54 38.38 -32.78
CA GLU A 203 -63.59 37.43 -33.14
C GLU A 203 -64.98 38.05 -32.85
N GLU A 204 -65.18 38.64 -31.68
CA GLU A 204 -66.45 39.28 -31.27
C GLU A 204 -66.84 40.39 -32.23
N VAL A 205 -65.91 41.26 -32.60
CA VAL A 205 -66.15 42.37 -33.54
C VAL A 205 -66.53 41.88 -34.93
N ILE A 206 -65.88 40.81 -35.43
CA ILE A 206 -66.19 40.20 -36.73
C ILE A 206 -67.55 39.51 -36.73
N GLU A 207 -67.82 38.68 -35.71
CA GLU A 207 -69.05 37.93 -35.59
C GLU A 207 -70.31 38.81 -35.45
N ASN A 208 -70.19 39.90 -34.66
CA ASN A 208 -71.28 40.83 -34.43
C ASN A 208 -71.48 41.88 -35.54
N ARG A 209 -70.74 41.75 -36.67
CA ARG A 209 -70.77 42.71 -37.79
C ARG A 209 -70.55 44.17 -37.40
N MET A 210 -69.77 44.45 -36.38
CA MET A 210 -69.47 45.79 -35.87
C MET A 210 -68.44 46.52 -36.74
N VAL A 211 -68.10 46.01 -37.92
CA VAL A 211 -67.04 46.50 -38.80
C VAL A 211 -67.65 46.95 -40.13
N THR A 212 -67.18 48.07 -40.63
CA THR A 212 -67.49 48.53 -42.00
C THR A 212 -66.99 47.58 -43.08
N GLU A 213 -67.67 47.39 -44.20
CA GLU A 213 -67.23 46.45 -45.24
C GLU A 213 -65.80 46.67 -45.70
N GLN A 214 -65.31 47.94 -45.70
CA GLN A 214 -63.93 48.27 -46.03
C GLN A 214 -62.88 47.85 -45.02
N ALA A 215 -63.24 47.72 -43.71
CA ALA A 215 -62.34 47.32 -42.66
C ALA A 215 -62.33 45.80 -42.43
N LEU A 216 -63.34 45.07 -42.88
CA LEU A 216 -63.51 43.61 -42.67
C LEU A 216 -62.30 42.83 -43.23
N PRO A 217 -61.70 43.10 -44.40
CA PRO A 217 -60.51 42.39 -44.87
C PRO A 217 -59.31 42.55 -43.97
N HIS A 218 -59.11 43.75 -43.41
CA HIS A 218 -57.97 44.00 -42.47
C HIS A 218 -58.14 43.29 -41.13
N MET A 219 -59.34 43.23 -40.60
CA MET A 219 -59.67 42.51 -39.40
C MET A 219 -59.49 40.98 -39.57
N ASN A 220 -59.95 40.43 -40.68
CA ASN A 220 -59.74 39.02 -41.02
C ASN A 220 -58.24 38.72 -41.18
N MET A 221 -57.46 39.62 -41.75
CA MET A 221 -55.99 39.47 -41.82
C MET A 221 -55.35 39.48 -40.45
N ALA A 222 -55.76 40.37 -39.54
CA ALA A 222 -55.26 40.41 -38.16
C ALA A 222 -55.62 39.14 -37.43
N LEU A 223 -56.84 38.63 -37.51
CA LEU A 223 -57.24 37.39 -36.87
C LEU A 223 -56.48 36.20 -37.44
N LYS A 224 -56.23 36.15 -38.74
CA LYS A 224 -55.39 35.11 -39.37
C LYS A 224 -53.99 35.12 -38.83
N ASN A 225 -53.38 36.30 -38.66
CA ASN A 225 -52.01 36.42 -38.09
C ASN A 225 -51.95 35.99 -36.62
N VAL A 226 -52.94 36.37 -35.80
CA VAL A 226 -53.05 35.90 -34.41
C VAL A 226 -53.17 34.36 -34.34
N ASN A 227 -54.03 33.78 -35.18
CA ASN A 227 -54.17 32.31 -35.22
C ASN A 227 -52.87 31.64 -35.68
N THR A 228 -52.15 32.21 -36.64
CA THR A 228 -50.84 31.67 -37.08
C THR A 228 -49.82 31.72 -35.93
N LEU A 229 -49.74 32.82 -35.17
CA LEU A 229 -48.85 32.95 -34.04
C LEU A 229 -49.20 32.01 -32.91
N LEU A 230 -50.50 31.80 -32.61
CA LEU A 230 -50.96 30.77 -31.64
C LEU A 230 -50.59 29.35 -32.07
N GLN A 231 -50.69 29.06 -33.36
CA GLN A 231 -50.27 27.76 -33.90
C GLN A 231 -48.78 27.56 -33.80
N LEU A 232 -47.99 28.58 -34.11
CA LEU A 232 -46.51 28.56 -33.98
C LEU A 232 -46.08 28.32 -32.54
N THR A 233 -46.70 29.02 -31.57
CA THR A 233 -46.40 28.80 -30.14
C THR A 233 -46.77 27.39 -29.67
N THR A 234 -47.86 26.84 -30.17
CA THR A 234 -48.31 25.49 -29.88
C THR A 234 -47.35 24.45 -30.47
N ASN A 235 -46.92 24.68 -31.72
CA ASN A 235 -45.94 23.80 -32.37
C ASN A 235 -44.58 23.83 -31.65
N LEU A 236 -44.16 24.98 -31.18
CA LEU A 236 -42.92 25.16 -30.42
C LEU A 236 -42.92 24.30 -29.14
N ILE A 237 -44.03 24.35 -28.39
CA ILE A 237 -44.19 23.53 -27.17
C ILE A 237 -44.22 22.03 -27.48
N ASN A 238 -44.89 21.63 -28.57
CA ASN A 238 -45.01 20.21 -28.95
C ASN A 238 -43.71 19.65 -29.53
N PHE A 239 -42.90 20.44 -30.24
CA PHE A 239 -41.62 20.02 -30.81
C PHE A 239 -40.60 19.60 -29.75
N GLU A 240 -40.66 20.21 -28.58
CA GLU A 240 -39.74 19.84 -27.49
C GLU A 240 -40.23 18.69 -26.58
N ARG A 241 -41.43 18.17 -26.88
CA ARG A 241 -42.03 17.08 -26.07
C ARG A 241 -41.75 15.70 -26.69
N ILE A 242 -41.04 15.66 -27.85
CA ILE A 242 -40.58 14.47 -28.56
C ILE A 242 -39.10 14.24 -28.24
#